data_6bf959c614b06249f762621e1d6f28a9
#
_entry.id   6bf959c614b06249f762621e1d6f28a9
#
_cell.length_a   1.000
_cell.length_b   1.000
_cell.length_c   1.000
_cell.angle_alpha   90.00
_cell.angle_beta   90.00
_cell.angle_gamma   90.00
#
_symmetry.space_group_name_H-M   'P 1'
#
loop_
_entity.id
_entity.type
_entity.pdbx_description
1 polymer ?
#
loop_
_entity_poly.entity_id
_entity_poly.type
_entity_poly.pdbx_seq_one_letter_code
_entity_poly.pdbx_strand_id
1 'polypeptide(L)'
;MNVTKSPAARLGVEQLETRNLLSNATLAVATGILNSPENYSDFVTSEYRHLLGRNPDSSGLSHFLGMLENGVSPETVEAQIVNSNEYVFDHGNTEVGWITGMYQDLLGRNPDANGLNNWLNALANGSSTFAVAAGLVTSQEREVSLIRSDYALYLGRAPRTDEIVSWLSQFQAGANRAQVAVGIVASNEFFALAGKDPSTFITHAYQDVFLRTPSQSEVNFWLSVYNQNQP
;
A
#
# COMPACT_ATOMS: atom_id res chain seq x y z
N MET A 1 -37.76 -13.49 -34.84
CA MET A 1 -37.46 -14.54 -33.83
C MET A 1 -36.91 -13.88 -32.61
N ASN A 2 -37.71 -13.72 -31.56
CA ASN A 2 -37.26 -13.22 -30.27
C ASN A 2 -36.57 -14.36 -29.53
N VAL A 3 -35.25 -14.30 -29.42
CA VAL A 3 -34.47 -15.22 -28.59
C VAL A 3 -34.61 -14.75 -27.14
N THR A 4 -35.52 -15.38 -26.42
CA THR A 4 -35.64 -15.22 -24.97
C THR A 4 -34.39 -15.85 -24.33
N LYS A 5 -33.48 -15.03 -23.77
CA LYS A 5 -32.36 -15.54 -22.98
C LYS A 5 -32.85 -16.40 -21.82
N SER A 6 -32.21 -17.55 -21.64
CA SER A 6 -32.49 -18.48 -20.55
C SER A 6 -32.43 -17.80 -19.18
N PRO A 7 -33.32 -18.12 -18.21
CA PRO A 7 -33.29 -17.56 -16.85
C PRO A 7 -31.95 -17.71 -16.15
N ALA A 8 -31.22 -18.81 -16.40
CA ALA A 8 -29.88 -19.02 -15.83
C ALA A 8 -28.81 -18.04 -16.39
N ALA A 9 -28.93 -17.65 -17.67
CA ALA A 9 -28.05 -16.65 -18.27
C ALA A 9 -28.33 -15.24 -17.74
N ARG A 10 -29.59 -14.95 -17.41
CA ARG A 10 -30.01 -13.67 -16.83
C ARG A 10 -29.53 -13.50 -15.38
N LEU A 11 -29.64 -14.56 -14.55
CA LEU A 11 -29.08 -14.62 -13.19
C LEU A 11 -27.54 -14.44 -13.17
N GLY A 12 -26.82 -15.03 -14.13
CA GLY A 12 -25.38 -14.89 -14.24
C GLY A 12 -24.94 -13.47 -14.62
N VAL A 13 -25.68 -12.79 -15.50
CA VAL A 13 -25.42 -11.39 -15.89
C VAL A 13 -25.72 -10.45 -14.70
N GLU A 14 -26.87 -10.60 -14.04
CA GLU A 14 -27.23 -9.81 -12.86
C GLU A 14 -26.22 -9.99 -11.70
N GLN A 15 -25.70 -11.21 -11.48
CA GLN A 15 -24.64 -11.45 -10.48
C GLN A 15 -23.30 -10.81 -10.88
N LEU A 16 -22.95 -10.82 -12.17
CA LEU A 16 -21.71 -10.17 -12.65
C LEU A 16 -21.83 -8.64 -12.59
N GLU A 17 -22.98 -8.08 -12.96
CA GLU A 17 -23.25 -6.65 -12.82
C GLU A 17 -23.20 -6.24 -11.35
N THR A 18 -23.87 -6.94 -10.45
CA THR A 18 -23.85 -6.67 -9.00
C THR A 18 -22.45 -6.76 -8.41
N ARG A 19 -21.60 -7.72 -8.86
CA ARG A 19 -20.19 -7.83 -8.43
C ARG A 19 -19.34 -6.64 -8.90
N ASN A 20 -19.52 -6.19 -10.15
CA ASN A 20 -18.80 -5.04 -10.68
C ASN A 20 -19.20 -3.75 -9.96
N LEU A 21 -20.47 -3.63 -9.60
CA LEU A 21 -21.06 -2.47 -8.95
C LEU A 21 -20.64 -2.33 -7.49
N LEU A 22 -20.67 -3.45 -6.75
CA LEU A 22 -20.12 -3.48 -5.38
C LEU A 22 -18.62 -3.12 -5.39
N SER A 23 -17.88 -3.61 -6.39
CA SER A 23 -16.46 -3.32 -6.60
C SER A 23 -16.20 -1.83 -6.81
N ASN A 24 -17.02 -1.10 -7.55
CA ASN A 24 -16.81 0.33 -7.79
C ASN A 24 -17.06 1.18 -6.54
N ALA A 25 -18.11 0.88 -5.78
CA ALA A 25 -18.45 1.61 -4.57
C ALA A 25 -17.44 1.38 -3.44
N THR A 26 -17.03 0.12 -3.20
CA THR A 26 -15.99 -0.20 -2.23
C THR A 26 -14.63 0.37 -2.65
N LEU A 27 -14.31 0.33 -3.95
CA LEU A 27 -13.08 0.91 -4.50
C LEU A 27 -13.02 2.43 -4.29
N ALA A 28 -14.12 3.16 -4.52
CA ALA A 28 -14.17 4.61 -4.32
C ALA A 28 -13.92 4.98 -2.84
N VAL A 29 -14.56 4.27 -1.91
CA VAL A 29 -14.38 4.48 -0.47
C VAL A 29 -12.97 4.10 -0.02
N ALA A 30 -12.47 2.91 -0.39
CA ALA A 30 -11.13 2.46 -0.05
C ALA A 30 -10.06 3.42 -0.59
N THR A 31 -10.21 3.86 -1.85
CA THR A 31 -9.30 4.85 -2.46
C THR A 31 -9.29 6.14 -1.67
N GLY A 32 -10.46 6.65 -1.30
CA GLY A 32 -10.54 7.91 -0.57
C GLY A 32 -9.99 7.82 0.86
N ILE A 33 -10.20 6.71 1.57
CA ILE A 33 -9.65 6.49 2.92
C ILE A 33 -8.12 6.35 2.85
N LEU A 34 -7.62 5.46 1.99
CA LEU A 34 -6.19 5.14 1.89
C LEU A 34 -5.34 6.24 1.25
N ASN A 35 -5.95 7.16 0.48
CA ASN A 35 -5.27 8.34 -0.07
C ASN A 35 -5.64 9.63 0.68
N SER A 36 -6.19 9.52 1.89
CA SER A 36 -6.51 10.70 2.70
C SER A 36 -5.25 11.35 3.29
N PRO A 37 -5.27 12.66 3.58
CA PRO A 37 -4.17 13.33 4.28
C PRO A 37 -3.88 12.72 5.66
N GLU A 38 -4.89 12.15 6.34
CA GLU A 38 -4.71 11.43 7.61
C GLU A 38 -3.82 10.21 7.41
N ASN A 39 -4.16 9.34 6.44
CA ASN A 39 -3.35 8.14 6.15
C ASN A 39 -1.94 8.49 5.66
N TYR A 40 -1.78 9.53 4.85
CA TYR A 40 -0.47 10.00 4.44
C TYR A 40 0.38 10.49 5.62
N SER A 41 -0.24 11.21 6.57
CA SER A 41 0.43 11.66 7.80
C SER A 41 0.87 10.48 8.67
N ASP A 42 0.01 9.47 8.82
CA ASP A 42 0.31 8.26 9.59
C ASP A 42 1.42 7.45 8.91
N PHE A 43 1.37 7.32 7.57
CA PHE A 43 2.42 6.67 6.79
C PHE A 43 3.77 7.36 6.98
N VAL A 44 3.87 8.68 6.76
CA VAL A 44 5.13 9.42 6.92
C VAL A 44 5.64 9.30 8.36
N THR A 45 4.74 9.42 9.35
CA THR A 45 5.11 9.30 10.77
C THR A 45 5.62 7.90 11.09
N SER A 46 5.00 6.87 10.54
CA SER A 46 5.42 5.47 10.70
C SER A 46 6.80 5.22 10.08
N GLU A 47 7.03 5.70 8.85
CA GLU A 47 8.33 5.56 8.20
C GLU A 47 9.46 6.28 8.96
N TYR A 48 9.21 7.50 9.48
CA TYR A 48 10.19 8.19 10.31
C TYR A 48 10.52 7.43 11.60
N ARG A 49 9.52 6.88 12.26
CA ARG A 49 9.73 6.08 13.48
C ARG A 49 10.48 4.80 13.19
N HIS A 50 10.15 4.14 12.10
CA HIS A 50 10.74 2.87 11.71
C HIS A 50 12.19 3.03 11.24
N LEU A 51 12.43 4.00 10.35
CA LEU A 51 13.71 4.15 9.66
C LEU A 51 14.68 5.09 10.39
N LEU A 52 14.18 6.11 11.12
CA LEU A 52 14.98 7.14 11.78
C LEU A 52 14.81 7.16 13.31
N GLY A 53 14.00 6.25 13.87
CA GLY A 53 13.80 6.14 15.33
C GLY A 53 13.16 7.36 16.00
N ARG A 54 12.57 8.29 15.23
CA ARG A 54 11.98 9.55 15.73
C ARG A 54 10.70 9.94 14.99
N ASN A 55 9.98 10.90 15.52
CA ASN A 55 8.89 11.55 14.78
C ASN A 55 9.46 12.52 13.72
N PRO A 56 8.74 12.74 12.60
CA PRO A 56 9.08 13.82 11.69
C PRO A 56 8.93 15.18 12.40
N ASP A 57 9.78 16.14 12.08
CA ASP A 57 9.51 17.54 12.38
C ASP A 57 8.44 18.10 11.42
N SER A 58 7.94 19.31 11.71
CA SER A 58 6.85 19.91 10.92
C SER A 58 7.24 20.12 9.45
N SER A 59 8.51 20.41 9.17
CA SER A 59 8.98 20.63 7.80
C SER A 59 9.10 19.32 7.02
N GLY A 60 9.63 18.27 7.64
CA GLY A 60 9.73 16.94 7.06
C GLY A 60 8.34 16.32 6.79
N LEU A 61 7.44 16.44 7.77
CA LEU A 61 6.06 15.98 7.58
C LEU A 61 5.38 16.71 6.42
N SER A 62 5.43 18.04 6.39
CA SER A 62 4.79 18.84 5.33
C SER A 62 5.39 18.57 3.96
N HIS A 63 6.71 18.34 3.88
CA HIS A 63 7.40 18.01 2.63
C HIS A 63 6.86 16.69 2.03
N PHE A 64 6.86 15.61 2.81
CA PHE A 64 6.43 14.32 2.32
C PHE A 64 4.91 14.21 2.12
N LEU A 65 4.12 14.89 2.95
CA LEU A 65 2.67 15.04 2.69
C LEU A 65 2.42 15.70 1.34
N GLY A 66 3.10 16.83 1.07
CA GLY A 66 2.95 17.50 -0.22
C GLY A 66 3.36 16.62 -1.40
N MET A 67 4.36 15.75 -1.26
CA MET A 67 4.74 14.80 -2.30
C MET A 67 3.62 13.78 -2.56
N LEU A 68 3.08 13.14 -1.51
CA LEU A 68 2.03 12.13 -1.62
C LEU A 68 0.72 12.72 -2.18
N GLU A 69 0.33 13.91 -1.73
CA GLU A 69 -0.83 14.65 -2.23
C GLU A 69 -0.69 15.05 -3.72
N ASN A 70 0.53 15.24 -4.20
CA ASN A 70 0.84 15.48 -5.61
C ASN A 70 1.09 14.19 -6.42
N GLY A 71 0.75 13.01 -5.86
CA GLY A 71 0.77 11.74 -6.56
C GLY A 71 2.14 11.06 -6.62
N VAL A 72 3.13 11.53 -5.85
CA VAL A 72 4.39 10.79 -5.69
C VAL A 72 4.12 9.51 -4.90
N SER A 73 4.69 8.40 -5.34
CA SER A 73 4.43 7.11 -4.71
C SER A 73 5.02 6.99 -3.29
N PRO A 74 4.39 6.21 -2.40
CA PRO A 74 4.94 5.92 -1.08
C PRO A 74 6.35 5.31 -1.13
N GLU A 75 6.66 4.49 -2.13
CA GLU A 75 7.98 3.91 -2.33
C GLU A 75 9.03 4.99 -2.61
N THR A 76 8.67 6.04 -3.34
CA THR A 76 9.57 7.16 -3.60
C THR A 76 9.86 7.94 -2.31
N VAL A 77 8.86 8.12 -1.45
CA VAL A 77 9.04 8.73 -0.12
C VAL A 77 9.95 7.87 0.76
N GLU A 78 9.70 6.57 0.85
CA GLU A 78 10.53 5.60 1.57
C GLU A 78 11.97 5.63 1.07
N ALA A 79 12.18 5.61 -0.26
CA ALA A 79 13.51 5.72 -0.87
C ALA A 79 14.23 7.03 -0.53
N GLN A 80 13.52 8.16 -0.43
CA GLN A 80 14.12 9.43 -0.01
C GLN A 80 14.53 9.41 1.46
N ILE A 81 13.74 8.79 2.33
CA ILE A 81 14.06 8.69 3.75
C ILE A 81 15.31 7.84 3.96
N VAL A 82 15.40 6.64 3.37
CA VAL A 82 16.60 5.78 3.51
C VAL A 82 17.82 6.33 2.75
N ASN A 83 17.64 7.26 1.81
CA ASN A 83 18.71 7.97 1.12
C ASN A 83 19.10 9.28 1.80
N SER A 84 18.50 9.63 2.94
CA SER A 84 18.82 10.85 3.67
C SER A 84 20.20 10.75 4.37
N ASN A 85 20.84 11.91 4.57
CA ASN A 85 22.09 11.96 5.33
C ASN A 85 21.94 11.43 6.76
N GLU A 86 20.78 11.62 7.38
CA GLU A 86 20.47 11.11 8.72
C GLU A 86 20.49 9.59 8.73
N TYR A 87 19.76 8.94 7.82
CA TYR A 87 19.73 7.48 7.73
C TYR A 87 21.11 6.89 7.44
N VAL A 88 21.86 7.49 6.50
CA VAL A 88 23.24 7.06 6.17
C VAL A 88 24.16 7.19 7.38
N PHE A 89 24.04 8.29 8.14
CA PHE A 89 24.85 8.52 9.35
C PHE A 89 24.54 7.48 10.44
N ASP A 90 23.27 7.19 10.68
CA ASP A 90 22.82 6.22 11.70
C ASP A 90 23.27 4.79 11.37
N HIS A 91 23.53 4.51 10.09
CA HIS A 91 24.04 3.22 9.61
C HIS A 91 25.56 3.22 9.33
N GLY A 92 26.32 4.03 10.09
CA GLY A 92 27.78 4.01 10.12
C GLY A 92 28.46 4.81 9.02
N ASN A 93 27.74 5.62 8.26
CA ASN A 93 28.23 6.56 7.26
C ASN A 93 29.16 5.91 6.21
N THR A 94 28.84 4.68 5.82
CA THR A 94 29.51 3.91 4.76
C THR A 94 28.50 3.26 3.84
N GLU A 95 28.87 3.02 2.57
CA GLU A 95 28.00 2.32 1.63
C GLU A 95 27.57 0.93 2.13
N VAL A 96 28.52 0.18 2.72
CA VAL A 96 28.24 -1.15 3.28
C VAL A 96 27.24 -1.06 4.44
N GLY A 97 27.45 -0.12 5.37
CA GLY A 97 26.56 0.08 6.51
C GLY A 97 25.17 0.51 6.06
N TRP A 98 25.09 1.48 5.16
CA TRP A 98 23.84 1.98 4.58
C TRP A 98 23.04 0.88 3.87
N ILE A 99 23.67 0.10 2.96
CA ILE A 99 23.01 -1.02 2.29
C ILE A 99 22.56 -2.08 3.30
N THR A 100 23.40 -2.40 4.29
CA THR A 100 23.06 -3.37 5.33
C THR A 100 21.87 -2.90 6.15
N GLY A 101 21.83 -1.62 6.54
CA GLY A 101 20.70 -1.00 7.22
C GLY A 101 19.39 -1.13 6.43
N MET A 102 19.40 -0.79 5.15
CA MET A 102 18.24 -0.96 4.28
C MET A 102 17.75 -2.42 4.22
N TYR A 103 18.65 -3.40 4.15
CA TYR A 103 18.25 -4.81 4.21
C TYR A 103 17.60 -5.19 5.55
N GLN A 104 18.14 -4.68 6.65
CA GLN A 104 17.62 -4.95 7.99
C GLN A 104 16.24 -4.31 8.19
N ASP A 105 16.11 -3.04 7.83
CA ASP A 105 14.89 -2.26 8.08
C ASP A 105 13.78 -2.62 7.08
N LEU A 106 14.09 -2.80 5.80
CA LEU A 106 13.06 -3.05 4.78
C LEU A 106 12.73 -4.53 4.60
N LEU A 107 13.72 -5.43 4.80
CA LEU A 107 13.59 -6.87 4.51
C LEU A 107 13.71 -7.75 5.75
N GLY A 108 14.03 -7.18 6.91
CA GLY A 108 14.15 -7.90 8.18
C GLY A 108 15.33 -8.89 8.23
N ARG A 109 16.35 -8.72 7.39
CA ARG A 109 17.51 -9.61 7.31
C ARG A 109 18.79 -8.88 6.89
N ASN A 110 19.93 -9.49 7.11
CA ASN A 110 21.19 -9.03 6.53
C ASN A 110 21.24 -9.35 5.02
N PRO A 111 21.94 -8.55 4.20
CA PRO A 111 22.24 -8.92 2.84
C PRO A 111 23.12 -10.18 2.80
N ASP A 112 22.89 -11.06 1.84
CA ASP A 112 23.92 -12.04 1.49
C ASP A 112 25.05 -11.38 0.69
N ALA A 113 26.18 -12.10 0.52
CA ALA A 113 27.35 -11.57 -0.15
C ALA A 113 27.07 -11.11 -1.59
N ASN A 114 26.19 -11.81 -2.31
CA ASN A 114 25.85 -11.45 -3.68
C ASN A 114 24.97 -10.20 -3.71
N GLY A 115 23.95 -10.11 -2.85
CA GLY A 115 23.07 -8.96 -2.73
C GLY A 115 23.85 -7.69 -2.38
N LEU A 116 24.75 -7.76 -1.38
CA LEU A 116 25.59 -6.63 -1.01
C LEU A 116 26.51 -6.21 -2.17
N ASN A 117 27.23 -7.17 -2.77
CA ASN A 117 28.14 -6.89 -3.86
C ASN A 117 27.44 -6.33 -5.10
N ASN A 118 26.22 -6.77 -5.41
CA ASN A 118 25.44 -6.23 -6.53
C ASN A 118 25.16 -4.74 -6.37
N TRP A 119 24.77 -4.29 -5.17
CA TRP A 119 24.51 -2.88 -4.92
C TRP A 119 25.80 -2.04 -4.86
N LEU A 120 26.87 -2.56 -4.22
CA LEU A 120 28.16 -1.88 -4.23
C LEU A 120 28.71 -1.73 -5.66
N ASN A 121 28.59 -2.76 -6.50
CA ASN A 121 28.98 -2.68 -7.90
C ASN A 121 28.13 -1.68 -8.68
N ALA A 122 26.81 -1.57 -8.39
CA ALA A 122 25.96 -0.56 -9.01
C ALA A 122 26.46 0.86 -8.70
N LEU A 123 26.80 1.14 -7.42
CA LEU A 123 27.39 2.42 -7.01
C LEU A 123 28.75 2.67 -7.70
N ALA A 124 29.66 1.69 -7.69
CA ALA A 124 30.96 1.78 -8.34
C ALA A 124 30.85 2.03 -9.86
N ASN A 125 29.78 1.56 -10.50
CA ASN A 125 29.47 1.78 -11.92
C ASN A 125 28.67 3.06 -12.18
N GLY A 126 28.52 3.95 -11.19
CA GLY A 126 27.94 5.28 -11.35
C GLY A 126 26.42 5.37 -11.12
N SER A 127 25.77 4.33 -10.58
CA SER A 127 24.38 4.47 -10.10
C SER A 127 24.34 5.46 -8.94
N SER A 128 23.31 6.32 -8.89
CA SER A 128 23.13 7.19 -7.74
C SER A 128 22.68 6.41 -6.51
N THR A 129 22.96 6.93 -5.31
CA THR A 129 22.47 6.35 -4.05
C THR A 129 20.95 6.26 -4.03
N PHE A 130 20.24 7.28 -4.58
CA PHE A 130 18.79 7.23 -4.72
C PHE A 130 18.32 6.08 -5.63
N ALA A 131 19.00 5.81 -6.74
CA ALA A 131 18.64 4.69 -7.62
C ALA A 131 18.81 3.33 -6.93
N VAL A 132 19.85 3.18 -6.10
CA VAL A 132 20.05 1.97 -5.28
C VAL A 132 18.97 1.85 -4.21
N ALA A 133 18.66 2.93 -3.48
CA ALA A 133 17.59 2.97 -2.50
C ALA A 133 16.23 2.60 -3.13
N ALA A 134 15.86 3.24 -4.23
CA ALA A 134 14.64 2.96 -4.97
C ALA A 134 14.58 1.49 -5.44
N GLY A 135 15.68 0.97 -5.96
CA GLY A 135 15.75 -0.42 -6.43
C GLY A 135 15.54 -1.44 -5.31
N LEU A 136 15.97 -1.14 -4.08
CA LEU A 136 15.75 -2.03 -2.94
C LEU A 136 14.34 -1.92 -2.40
N VAL A 137 13.81 -0.69 -2.29
CA VAL A 137 12.43 -0.40 -1.86
C VAL A 137 11.41 -1.04 -2.80
N THR A 138 11.67 -1.07 -4.11
CA THR A 138 10.82 -1.69 -5.13
C THR A 138 11.27 -3.11 -5.53
N SER A 139 12.11 -3.74 -4.72
CA SER A 139 12.51 -5.13 -4.99
C SER A 139 11.35 -6.09 -4.81
N GLN A 140 11.32 -7.14 -5.63
CA GLN A 140 10.29 -8.18 -5.53
C GLN A 140 10.19 -8.79 -4.12
N GLU A 141 11.31 -8.89 -3.39
CA GLU A 141 11.31 -9.37 -2.00
C GLU A 141 10.55 -8.41 -1.09
N ARG A 142 10.76 -7.09 -1.26
CA ARG A 142 10.02 -6.06 -0.52
C ARG A 142 8.55 -6.08 -0.87
N GLU A 143 8.21 -6.15 -2.16
CA GLU A 143 6.81 -6.23 -2.62
C GLU A 143 6.07 -7.45 -2.03
N VAL A 144 6.72 -8.62 -2.02
CA VAL A 144 6.14 -9.82 -1.38
C VAL A 144 5.93 -9.61 0.13
N SER A 145 6.87 -8.95 0.81
CA SER A 145 6.74 -8.62 2.23
C SER A 145 5.54 -7.69 2.49
N LEU A 146 5.39 -6.65 1.67
CA LEU A 146 4.25 -5.71 1.74
C LEU A 146 2.92 -6.42 1.51
N ILE A 147 2.81 -7.25 0.46
CA ILE A 147 1.59 -8.03 0.19
C ILE A 147 1.22 -8.90 1.39
N ARG A 148 2.19 -9.57 2.00
CA ARG A 148 1.96 -10.42 3.20
C ARG A 148 1.48 -9.60 4.39
N SER A 149 2.07 -8.44 4.61
CA SER A 149 1.66 -7.53 5.69
C SER A 149 0.24 -7.03 5.50
N ASP A 150 -0.12 -6.61 4.28
CA ASP A 150 -1.46 -6.12 3.96
C ASP A 150 -2.52 -7.21 4.10
N TYR A 151 -2.23 -8.44 3.65
CA TYR A 151 -3.13 -9.58 3.84
C TYR A 151 -3.32 -9.94 5.33
N ALA A 152 -2.25 -9.90 6.11
CA ALA A 152 -2.34 -10.13 7.55
C ALA A 152 -3.14 -9.03 8.25
N LEU A 153 -2.92 -7.76 7.88
CA LEU A 153 -3.60 -6.61 8.46
C LEU A 153 -5.08 -6.57 8.08
N TYR A 154 -5.40 -6.59 6.79
CA TYR A 154 -6.76 -6.35 6.30
C TYR A 154 -7.62 -7.61 6.23
N LEU A 155 -7.03 -8.78 5.98
CA LEU A 155 -7.79 -10.02 5.79
C LEU A 155 -7.56 -11.06 6.90
N GLY A 156 -6.66 -10.78 7.85
CA GLY A 156 -6.38 -11.68 8.97
C GLY A 156 -5.78 -13.02 8.57
N ARG A 157 -5.20 -13.13 7.36
CA ARG A 157 -4.63 -14.36 6.82
C ARG A 157 -3.39 -14.12 5.96
N ALA A 158 -2.64 -15.17 5.70
CA ALA A 158 -1.59 -15.12 4.68
C ALA A 158 -2.17 -15.16 3.24
N PRO A 159 -1.54 -14.48 2.27
CA PRO A 159 -1.90 -14.62 0.87
C PRO A 159 -1.53 -16.00 0.33
N ARG A 160 -2.33 -16.52 -0.62
CA ARG A 160 -1.97 -17.69 -1.41
C ARG A 160 -0.92 -17.34 -2.47
N THR A 161 -0.26 -18.34 -3.02
CA THR A 161 0.77 -18.14 -4.05
C THR A 161 0.22 -17.44 -5.31
N ASP A 162 -0.99 -17.79 -5.76
CA ASP A 162 -1.65 -17.18 -6.91
C ASP A 162 -2.00 -15.70 -6.66
N GLU A 163 -2.36 -15.35 -5.43
CA GLU A 163 -2.62 -13.96 -5.03
C GLU A 163 -1.33 -13.13 -5.03
N ILE A 164 -0.23 -13.67 -4.50
CA ILE A 164 1.08 -13.01 -4.56
C ILE A 164 1.49 -12.76 -6.02
N VAL A 165 1.39 -13.78 -6.88
CA VAL A 165 1.74 -13.64 -8.30
C VAL A 165 0.88 -12.58 -8.99
N SER A 166 -0.42 -12.54 -8.69
CA SER A 166 -1.34 -11.54 -9.23
C SER A 166 -0.94 -10.11 -8.83
N TRP A 167 -0.62 -9.88 -7.55
CA TRP A 167 -0.20 -8.57 -7.07
C TRP A 167 1.18 -8.16 -7.61
N LEU A 168 2.14 -9.09 -7.68
CA LEU A 168 3.45 -8.82 -8.29
C LEU A 168 3.31 -8.40 -9.76
N SER A 169 2.37 -8.99 -10.51
CA SER A 169 2.12 -8.57 -11.89
C SER A 169 1.55 -7.14 -11.98
N GLN A 170 0.81 -6.67 -10.97
CA GLN A 170 0.35 -5.29 -10.91
C GLN A 170 1.49 -4.32 -10.59
N PHE A 171 2.41 -4.65 -9.65
CA PHE A 171 3.63 -3.88 -9.43
C PHE A 171 4.45 -3.76 -10.72
N GLN A 172 4.64 -4.85 -11.46
CA GLN A 172 5.33 -4.85 -12.75
C GLN A 172 4.61 -4.00 -13.82
N ALA A 173 3.30 -3.87 -13.72
CA ALA A 173 2.50 -2.98 -14.57
C ALA A 173 2.53 -1.50 -14.11
N GLY A 174 3.26 -1.18 -13.04
CA GLY A 174 3.44 0.18 -12.53
C GLY A 174 2.52 0.56 -11.37
N ALA A 175 1.79 -0.37 -10.77
CA ALA A 175 1.07 -0.11 -9.54
C ALA A 175 2.06 0.14 -8.38
N ASN A 176 1.67 0.97 -7.41
CA ASN A 176 2.40 1.19 -6.17
C ASN A 176 1.72 0.48 -4.97
N ARG A 177 2.41 0.43 -3.81
CA ARG A 177 1.89 -0.23 -2.59
C ARG A 177 0.52 0.29 -2.15
N ALA A 178 0.26 1.60 -2.30
CA ALA A 178 -1.03 2.17 -1.92
C ALA A 178 -2.17 1.63 -2.79
N GLN A 179 -1.93 1.45 -4.09
CA GLN A 179 -2.91 0.86 -5.02
C GLN A 179 -3.18 -0.61 -4.73
N VAL A 180 -2.16 -1.37 -4.30
CA VAL A 180 -2.32 -2.77 -3.86
C VAL A 180 -3.15 -2.82 -2.58
N ALA A 181 -2.85 -2.00 -1.57
CA ALA A 181 -3.63 -1.90 -0.34
C ALA A 181 -5.11 -1.51 -0.63
N VAL A 182 -5.33 -0.52 -1.50
CA VAL A 182 -6.68 -0.15 -1.97
C VAL A 182 -7.40 -1.36 -2.58
N GLY A 183 -6.74 -2.12 -3.44
CA GLY A 183 -7.34 -3.30 -4.06
C GLY A 183 -7.71 -4.40 -3.06
N ILE A 184 -6.93 -4.59 -2.00
CA ILE A 184 -7.22 -5.54 -0.92
C ILE A 184 -8.40 -5.07 -0.08
N VAL A 185 -8.42 -3.81 0.36
CA VAL A 185 -9.50 -3.22 1.16
C VAL A 185 -10.80 -3.13 0.36
N ALA A 186 -10.74 -2.85 -0.95
CA ALA A 186 -11.93 -2.83 -1.82
C ALA A 186 -12.46 -4.22 -2.17
N SER A 187 -11.77 -5.30 -1.79
CA SER A 187 -12.12 -6.66 -2.19
C SER A 187 -13.44 -7.15 -1.59
N ASN A 188 -14.10 -8.08 -2.29
CA ASN A 188 -15.29 -8.77 -1.77
C ASN A 188 -14.99 -9.53 -0.47
N GLU A 189 -13.76 -9.99 -0.25
CA GLU A 189 -13.36 -10.68 0.97
C GLU A 189 -13.36 -9.72 2.15
N PHE A 190 -12.71 -8.56 2.03
CA PHE A 190 -12.72 -7.53 3.07
C PHE A 190 -14.14 -7.05 3.37
N PHE A 191 -14.97 -6.80 2.34
CA PHE A 191 -16.36 -6.42 2.52
C PHE A 191 -17.18 -7.50 3.24
N ALA A 192 -16.90 -8.78 2.96
CA ALA A 192 -17.56 -9.89 3.65
C ALA A 192 -17.14 -10.01 5.12
N LEU A 193 -15.85 -9.82 5.43
CA LEU A 193 -15.32 -9.78 6.80
C LEU A 193 -15.94 -8.63 7.60
N ALA A 194 -16.16 -7.49 6.97
CA ALA A 194 -16.82 -6.33 7.55
C ALA A 194 -18.34 -6.46 7.70
N GLY A 195 -18.94 -7.63 7.45
CA GLY A 195 -20.37 -7.91 7.67
C GLY A 195 -21.28 -7.64 6.49
N LYS A 196 -20.76 -7.37 5.30
CA LYS A 196 -21.51 -7.15 4.04
C LYS A 196 -22.46 -5.95 4.06
N ASP A 197 -22.16 -4.97 4.88
CA ASP A 197 -22.90 -3.72 5.00
C ASP A 197 -21.97 -2.53 4.79
N PRO A 198 -22.36 -1.50 4.02
CA PRO A 198 -21.49 -0.36 3.73
C PRO A 198 -21.03 0.42 4.97
N SER A 199 -21.87 0.58 5.98
CA SER A 199 -21.50 1.30 7.20
C SER A 199 -20.49 0.54 8.04
N THR A 200 -20.68 -0.78 8.16
CA THR A 200 -19.70 -1.66 8.84
C THR A 200 -18.41 -1.78 8.07
N PHE A 201 -18.45 -1.80 6.73
CA PHE A 201 -17.27 -1.75 5.87
C PHE A 201 -16.43 -0.49 6.13
N ILE A 202 -17.07 0.69 6.15
CA ILE A 202 -16.39 1.96 6.45
C ILE A 202 -15.78 1.92 7.86
N THR A 203 -16.53 1.44 8.84
CA THR A 203 -16.07 1.33 10.24
C THR A 203 -14.86 0.41 10.35
N HIS A 204 -14.89 -0.75 9.69
CA HIS A 204 -13.80 -1.72 9.68
C HIS A 204 -12.56 -1.14 9.00
N ALA A 205 -12.72 -0.49 7.83
CA ALA A 205 -11.62 0.17 7.15
C ALA A 205 -10.93 1.25 8.04
N TYR A 206 -11.71 2.05 8.77
CA TYR A 206 -11.17 3.03 9.72
C TYR A 206 -10.42 2.37 10.89
N GLN A 207 -10.93 1.26 11.40
CA GLN A 207 -10.27 0.53 12.50
C GLN A 207 -8.94 -0.06 12.06
N ASP A 208 -8.87 -0.59 10.84
CA ASP A 208 -7.64 -1.19 10.33
C ASP A 208 -6.61 -0.15 9.85
N VAL A 209 -7.07 0.95 9.22
CA VAL A 209 -6.18 1.97 8.66
C VAL A 209 -5.73 2.98 9.72
N PHE A 210 -6.66 3.49 10.55
CA PHE A 210 -6.39 4.58 11.50
C PHE A 210 -6.39 4.12 12.97
N LEU A 211 -6.62 2.84 13.23
CA LEU A 211 -6.70 2.26 14.58
C LEU A 211 -7.72 3.00 15.48
N ARG A 212 -8.76 3.56 14.89
CA ARG A 212 -9.84 4.29 15.57
C ARG A 212 -11.21 4.01 14.97
N THR A 213 -12.25 4.27 15.72
CA THR A 213 -13.63 4.25 15.22
C THR A 213 -13.92 5.58 14.50
N PRO A 214 -14.53 5.57 13.30
CA PRO A 214 -14.98 6.79 12.65
C PRO A 214 -16.10 7.46 13.43
N SER A 215 -16.17 8.79 13.36
CA SER A 215 -17.32 9.56 13.82
C SER A 215 -18.53 9.31 12.90
N GLN A 216 -19.75 9.61 13.41
CA GLN A 216 -20.94 9.46 12.58
C GLN A 216 -20.93 10.35 11.33
N SER A 217 -20.27 11.51 11.39
CA SER A 217 -20.12 12.41 10.24
C SER A 217 -19.20 11.80 9.16
N GLU A 218 -18.11 11.13 9.56
CA GLU A 218 -17.23 10.42 8.63
C GLU A 218 -17.95 9.23 7.98
N VAL A 219 -18.69 8.43 8.77
CA VAL A 219 -19.50 7.34 8.22
C VAL A 219 -20.51 7.88 7.21
N ASN A 220 -21.25 8.94 7.53
CA ASN A 220 -22.23 9.54 6.62
C ASN A 220 -21.61 10.08 5.34
N PHE A 221 -20.42 10.70 5.44
CA PHE A 221 -19.66 11.17 4.28
C PHE A 221 -19.31 10.01 3.35
N TRP A 222 -18.69 8.96 3.89
CA TRP A 222 -18.27 7.81 3.08
C TRP A 222 -19.47 6.99 2.56
N LEU A 223 -20.58 6.92 3.27
CA LEU A 223 -21.82 6.35 2.75
C LEU A 223 -22.33 7.14 1.54
N SER A 224 -22.20 8.48 1.54
CA SER A 224 -22.56 9.27 0.37
C SER A 224 -21.66 8.95 -0.83
N VAL A 225 -20.36 8.81 -0.63
CA VAL A 225 -19.40 8.37 -1.67
C VAL A 225 -19.76 6.99 -2.18
N TYR A 226 -20.01 6.04 -1.27
CA TYR A 226 -20.41 4.67 -1.62
C TYR A 226 -21.66 4.67 -2.51
N ASN A 227 -22.71 5.39 -2.10
CA ASN A 227 -24.00 5.44 -2.81
C ASN A 227 -23.91 6.12 -4.18
N GLN A 228 -23.04 7.15 -4.33
CA GLN A 228 -22.81 7.83 -5.62
C GLN A 228 -22.08 6.95 -6.64
N ASN A 229 -21.36 5.92 -6.18
CA ASN A 229 -20.61 4.98 -7.04
C ASN A 229 -21.35 3.64 -7.20
N GLN A 230 -22.60 3.54 -6.73
CA GLN A 230 -23.53 2.51 -7.15
C GLN A 230 -24.27 2.96 -8.42
N PRO A 231 -24.73 2.04 -9.28
CA PRO A 231 -25.44 2.38 -10.51
C PRO A 231 -26.79 3.00 -10.26
#